data_d9f120a01402da6ae6d4b62046ca17b7
#
_entry.id   d9f120a01402da6ae6d4b62046ca17b7
#
_cell.length_a   1.000
_cell.length_b   1.000
_cell.length_c   1.000
_cell.angle_alpha   90.00
_cell.angle_beta   90.00
_cell.angle_gamma   90.00
#
_symmetry.space_group_name_H-M   'P 1'
#
loop_
_entity.id
_entity.type
_entity.pdbx_description
1 polymer ?
#
loop_
_entity_poly.entity_id
_entity_poly.type
_entity_poly.pdbx_seq_one_letter_code
_entity_poly.pdbx_strand_id
1 'polypeptide(L)'
;MKITYNGLDDVIDLIDGLVDNQKLEQAMAKAVLLVEREAKMKAPRGTGDLARSITSKVETSGNEVEGTVFTPLYYAPYVEYGTGLFAEDGNGRKDVPWHYQDDEGEWHSTSGQHPQPFMRPALDENREQILLILKGALTE
;
A
#
# COMPACT_ATOMS: atom_id res chain seq x y z
N MET A 1 3.49 7.51 0.99
CA MET A 1 3.59 6.38 0.05
C MET A 1 2.22 5.93 -0.37
N LYS A 2 2.03 5.80 -1.66
CA LYS A 2 0.77 5.42 -2.28
C LYS A 2 1.03 4.28 -3.26
N ILE A 3 0.23 3.21 -3.20
CA ILE A 3 0.26 2.15 -4.19
C ILE A 3 -1.09 2.11 -4.91
N THR A 4 -1.06 2.22 -6.22
CA THR A 4 -2.25 2.17 -7.07
C THR A 4 -2.21 0.89 -7.90
N TYR A 5 -3.33 0.19 -7.95
CA TYR A 5 -3.47 -1.01 -8.75
C TYR A 5 -4.30 -0.73 -9.99
N ASN A 6 -3.69 -0.85 -11.15
CA ASN A 6 -4.32 -0.56 -12.45
C ASN A 6 -4.64 -1.83 -13.25
N GLY A 7 -4.33 -3.01 -12.73
CA GLY A 7 -4.49 -4.27 -13.47
C GLY A 7 -5.93 -4.75 -13.67
N LEU A 8 -6.90 -3.98 -13.16
CA LEU A 8 -8.32 -4.27 -13.32
C LEU A 8 -9.00 -3.41 -14.39
N ASP A 9 -8.28 -2.49 -14.99
CA ASP A 9 -8.84 -1.53 -15.95
C ASP A 9 -9.52 -2.25 -17.12
N ASP A 10 -8.90 -3.29 -17.65
CA ASP A 10 -9.47 -4.08 -18.74
C ASP A 10 -10.79 -4.75 -18.38
N VAL A 11 -10.90 -5.22 -17.14
CA VAL A 11 -12.13 -5.85 -16.64
C VAL A 11 -13.22 -4.81 -16.44
N ILE A 12 -12.84 -3.64 -15.94
CA ILE A 12 -13.76 -2.53 -15.70
C ILE A 12 -14.28 -1.97 -17.04
N ASP A 13 -13.42 -1.84 -18.03
CA ASP A 13 -13.80 -1.35 -19.36
C ASP A 13 -14.85 -2.25 -20.04
N LEU A 14 -14.74 -3.57 -19.88
CA LEU A 14 -15.69 -4.54 -20.44
C LEU A 14 -17.08 -4.41 -19.87
N ILE A 15 -17.23 -3.85 -18.68
CA ILE A 15 -18.48 -3.77 -17.95
C ILE A 15 -18.94 -2.33 -17.73
N ASP A 16 -18.16 -1.39 -18.25
CA ASP A 16 -18.51 0.03 -18.21
C ASP A 16 -19.88 0.25 -18.84
N GLY A 17 -20.77 0.89 -18.12
CA GLY A 17 -22.15 1.10 -18.53
C GLY A 17 -23.13 0.02 -18.06
N LEU A 18 -22.66 -1.12 -17.55
CA LEU A 18 -23.49 -2.17 -16.99
C LEU A 18 -23.60 -2.13 -15.48
N VAL A 19 -22.70 -1.39 -14.84
CA VAL A 19 -22.60 -1.32 -13.38
C VAL A 19 -22.94 0.07 -12.90
N ASP A 20 -23.79 0.13 -11.88
CA ASP A 20 -24.07 1.33 -11.14
C ASP A 20 -22.79 1.76 -10.39
N ASN A 21 -22.37 3.02 -10.57
CA ASN A 21 -21.20 3.56 -9.88
C ASN A 21 -21.30 3.41 -8.36
N GLN A 22 -22.49 3.50 -7.79
CA GLN A 22 -22.67 3.34 -6.36
C GLN A 22 -22.31 1.92 -5.90
N LYS A 23 -22.69 0.91 -6.66
CA LYS A 23 -22.31 -0.48 -6.36
C LYS A 23 -20.81 -0.70 -6.49
N LEU A 24 -20.20 -0.09 -7.50
CA LEU A 24 -18.77 -0.16 -7.72
C LEU A 24 -18.00 0.54 -6.59
N GLU A 25 -18.47 1.70 -6.14
CA GLU A 25 -17.89 2.41 -5.00
C GLU A 25 -17.94 1.55 -3.72
N GLN A 26 -19.06 0.90 -3.47
CA GLN A 26 -19.22 0.03 -2.30
C GLN A 26 -18.29 -1.18 -2.38
N ALA A 27 -18.16 -1.78 -3.56
CA ALA A 27 -17.23 -2.89 -3.77
C ALA A 27 -15.78 -2.43 -3.60
N MET A 28 -15.43 -1.28 -4.16
CA MET A 28 -14.09 -0.72 -4.01
C MET A 28 -13.78 -0.40 -2.55
N ALA A 29 -14.75 0.12 -1.80
CA ALA A 29 -14.58 0.38 -0.37
C ALA A 29 -14.22 -0.91 0.40
N LYS A 30 -14.86 -2.02 0.07
CA LYS A 30 -14.54 -3.33 0.67
C LYS A 30 -13.14 -3.79 0.28
N ALA A 31 -12.78 -3.60 -0.99
CA ALA A 31 -11.47 -4.02 -1.51
C ALA A 31 -10.33 -3.24 -0.83
N VAL A 32 -10.45 -1.91 -0.71
CA VAL A 32 -9.40 -1.11 -0.07
C VAL A 32 -9.30 -1.38 1.43
N LEU A 33 -10.41 -1.68 2.11
CA LEU A 33 -10.37 -2.06 3.51
C LEU A 33 -9.65 -3.40 3.72
N LEU A 34 -9.82 -4.34 2.80
CA LEU A 34 -9.08 -5.60 2.83
C LEU A 34 -7.57 -5.35 2.72
N VAL A 35 -7.14 -4.56 1.74
CA VAL A 35 -5.73 -4.24 1.54
C VAL A 35 -5.17 -3.45 2.72
N GLU A 36 -5.91 -2.48 3.23
CA GLU A 36 -5.52 -1.71 4.42
C GLU A 36 -5.26 -2.62 5.61
N ARG A 37 -6.19 -3.54 5.89
CA ARG A 37 -6.05 -4.49 6.99
C ARG A 37 -4.81 -5.37 6.81
N GLU A 38 -4.60 -5.90 5.61
CA GLU A 38 -3.45 -6.76 5.32
C GLU A 38 -2.14 -6.00 5.42
N ALA A 39 -2.09 -4.77 4.95
CA ALA A 39 -0.91 -3.92 5.08
C ALA A 39 -0.58 -3.63 6.54
N LYS A 40 -1.59 -3.35 7.36
CA LYS A 40 -1.40 -3.15 8.81
C LYS A 40 -0.86 -4.40 9.50
N MET A 41 -1.33 -5.57 9.10
CA MET A 41 -0.85 -6.84 9.64
C MET A 41 0.59 -7.13 9.26
N LYS A 42 1.01 -6.73 8.08
CA LYS A 42 2.36 -6.98 7.54
C LYS A 42 3.36 -5.89 7.94
N ALA A 43 2.91 -4.73 8.35
CA ALA A 43 3.79 -3.63 8.76
C ALA A 43 4.64 -4.04 9.96
N PRO A 44 5.94 -3.71 9.99
CA PRO A 44 6.78 -3.96 11.17
C PRO A 44 6.18 -3.30 12.41
N ARG A 45 6.22 -4.01 13.52
CA ARG A 45 5.44 -3.62 14.69
C ARG A 45 6.07 -2.57 15.60
N GLY A 46 7.33 -2.29 15.57
CA GLY A 46 7.96 -1.23 16.36
C GLY A 46 7.03 -0.57 17.40
N THR A 47 6.80 0.74 17.27
CA THR A 47 5.85 1.49 18.11
C THR A 47 4.39 1.26 17.69
N GLY A 48 4.16 0.67 16.52
CA GLY A 48 2.84 0.53 15.91
C GLY A 48 2.39 1.77 15.12
N ASP A 49 3.19 2.80 15.06
CA ASP A 49 2.84 4.06 14.37
C ASP A 49 2.64 3.84 12.87
N LEU A 50 3.49 3.03 12.26
CA LEU A 50 3.37 2.73 10.83
C LEU A 50 2.04 2.05 10.52
N ALA A 51 1.71 0.99 11.25
CA ALA A 51 0.45 0.27 11.05
C ALA A 51 -0.76 1.19 11.25
N ARG A 52 -0.75 2.00 12.30
CA ARG A 52 -1.86 2.92 12.58
C ARG A 52 -2.01 4.01 11.52
N SER A 53 -0.92 4.38 10.86
CA SER A 53 -0.93 5.44 9.85
C SER A 53 -1.51 5.01 8.51
N ILE A 54 -1.60 3.71 8.26
CA ILE A 54 -2.11 3.18 7.01
C ILE A 54 -3.62 3.43 6.94
N THR A 55 -4.06 4.05 5.85
CA THR A 55 -5.45 4.39 5.65
C THR A 55 -5.83 4.16 4.19
N SER A 56 -7.12 4.24 3.90
CA SER A 56 -7.64 4.03 2.57
C SER A 56 -8.69 5.05 2.22
N LYS A 57 -8.91 5.25 0.92
CA LYS A 57 -9.95 6.13 0.41
C LYS A 57 -10.46 5.61 -0.93
N VAL A 58 -11.68 6.01 -1.27
CA VAL A 58 -12.30 5.74 -2.56
C VAL A 58 -12.72 7.07 -3.16
N GLU A 59 -12.37 7.30 -4.41
CA GLU A 59 -12.73 8.50 -5.14
C GLU A 59 -13.42 8.12 -6.44
N THR A 60 -14.48 8.83 -6.80
CA THR A 60 -15.19 8.63 -8.05
C THR A 60 -15.08 9.88 -8.91
N SER A 61 -14.70 9.70 -10.17
CA SER A 61 -14.59 10.77 -11.14
C SER A 61 -15.23 10.30 -12.46
N GLY A 62 -16.41 10.82 -12.77
CA GLY A 62 -17.18 10.32 -13.93
C GLY A 62 -17.52 8.85 -13.79
N ASN A 63 -17.05 8.03 -14.72
CA ASN A 63 -17.27 6.58 -14.70
C ASN A 63 -16.14 5.80 -14.04
N GLU A 64 -15.16 6.49 -13.48
CA GLU A 64 -13.97 5.88 -12.88
C GLU A 64 -14.06 5.90 -11.38
N VAL A 65 -13.82 4.75 -10.76
CA VAL A 65 -13.74 4.61 -9.30
C VAL A 65 -12.32 4.18 -8.94
N GLU A 66 -11.64 4.99 -8.14
CA GLU A 66 -10.27 4.73 -7.71
C GLU A 66 -10.23 4.44 -6.21
N GLY A 67 -9.64 3.30 -5.85
CA GLY A 67 -9.33 2.96 -4.47
C GLY A 67 -7.85 3.17 -4.20
N THR A 68 -7.52 3.76 -3.07
CA THR A 68 -6.14 4.04 -2.68
C THR A 68 -5.91 3.60 -1.25
N VAL A 69 -4.79 2.91 -1.00
CA VAL A 69 -4.28 2.62 0.34
C VAL A 69 -2.95 3.33 0.48
N PHE A 70 -2.78 4.12 1.53
CA PHE A 70 -1.61 4.99 1.67
C PHE A 70 -1.23 5.22 3.13
N THR A 71 -0.03 5.73 3.32
CA THR A 71 0.44 6.21 4.61
C THR A 71 1.16 7.56 4.42
N PRO A 72 0.91 8.56 5.30
CA PRO A 72 1.60 9.83 5.24
C PRO A 72 2.98 9.81 5.89
N LEU A 73 3.38 8.72 6.55
CA LEU A 73 4.67 8.66 7.24
C LEU A 73 5.82 8.66 6.25
N TYR A 74 6.76 9.58 6.45
CA TYR A 74 7.86 9.80 5.53
C TYR A 74 8.80 8.59 5.42
N TYR A 75 8.92 7.79 6.47
CA TYR A 75 9.83 6.64 6.48
C TYR A 75 9.23 5.37 5.89
N ALA A 76 7.94 5.36 5.54
CA ALA A 76 7.28 4.17 5.00
C ALA A 76 7.97 3.60 3.75
N PRO A 77 8.41 4.40 2.76
CA PRO A 77 9.15 3.86 1.62
C PRO A 77 10.44 3.17 2.01
N TYR A 78 11.13 3.66 3.04
CA TYR A 78 12.37 3.04 3.50
C TYR A 78 12.12 1.67 4.13
N VAL A 79 10.99 1.49 4.79
CA VAL A 79 10.59 0.19 5.31
C VAL A 79 10.26 -0.77 4.16
N GLU A 80 9.49 -0.30 3.19
CA GLU A 80 9.06 -1.12 2.05
C GLU A 80 10.23 -1.57 1.18
N TYR A 81 11.13 -0.66 0.84
CA TYR A 81 12.18 -0.88 -0.15
C TYR A 81 13.58 -1.06 0.42
N GLY A 82 13.76 -0.86 1.72
CA GLY A 82 15.07 -0.91 2.35
C GLY A 82 15.88 0.37 2.16
N THR A 83 17.03 0.44 2.83
CA THR A 83 17.91 1.61 2.80
C THR A 83 19.37 1.18 2.77
N GLY A 84 20.25 2.14 2.41
CA GLY A 84 21.69 1.92 2.43
C GLY A 84 22.12 0.81 1.49
N LEU A 85 22.98 -0.07 1.98
CA LEU A 85 23.48 -1.21 1.20
C LEU A 85 22.36 -2.21 0.86
N PHE A 86 21.27 -2.17 1.59
CA PHE A 86 20.17 -3.15 1.45
C PHE A 86 19.00 -2.59 0.64
N ALA A 87 19.09 -1.37 0.10
CA ALA A 87 18.05 -0.80 -0.74
C ALA A 87 17.79 -1.70 -1.94
N GLU A 88 16.52 -2.06 -2.15
CA GLU A 88 16.10 -3.04 -3.15
C GLU A 88 16.50 -2.67 -4.57
N ASP A 89 16.46 -1.37 -4.89
CA ASP A 89 16.80 -0.86 -6.22
C ASP A 89 18.31 -0.61 -6.42
N GLY A 90 19.12 -0.83 -5.39
CA GLY A 90 20.55 -0.58 -5.43
C GLY A 90 20.95 0.90 -5.37
N ASN A 91 19.99 1.81 -5.24
CA ASN A 91 20.24 3.26 -5.21
C ASN A 91 20.35 3.84 -3.81
N GLY A 92 20.45 3.00 -2.80
CA GLY A 92 20.63 3.43 -1.43
C GLY A 92 22.00 4.03 -1.17
N ARG A 93 22.14 4.67 -0.02
CA ARG A 93 23.40 5.28 0.41
C ARG A 93 24.51 4.23 0.50
N LYS A 94 25.64 4.49 -0.15
CA LYS A 94 26.79 3.59 -0.20
C LYS A 94 27.94 4.03 0.70
N ASP A 95 27.92 5.26 1.17
CA ASP A 95 28.87 5.79 2.15
C ASP A 95 28.42 5.34 3.54
N VAL A 96 28.82 4.15 3.91
CA VAL A 96 28.38 3.45 5.12
C VAL A 96 29.56 3.04 6.00
N PRO A 97 29.40 2.90 7.34
CA PRO A 97 28.17 3.22 8.07
C PRO A 97 27.95 4.71 8.22
N TRP A 98 26.70 5.12 8.40
CA TRP A 98 26.43 6.50 8.82
C TRP A 98 25.87 6.51 10.24
N HIS A 99 25.92 7.69 10.85
CA HIS A 99 25.46 7.87 12.22
C HIS A 99 24.21 8.74 12.21
N TYR A 100 23.26 8.38 13.04
CA TYR A 100 22.05 9.16 13.24
C TYR A 100 21.68 9.19 14.71
N GLN A 101 20.89 10.19 15.08
CA GLN A 101 20.40 10.36 16.43
C GLN A 101 18.91 10.03 16.47
N ASP A 102 18.50 9.20 17.44
CA ASP A 102 17.10 8.85 17.61
C ASP A 102 16.33 9.96 18.34
N ASP A 103 15.04 9.75 18.55
CA ASP A 103 14.15 10.71 19.20
C ASP A 103 14.53 10.94 20.69
N GLU A 104 15.24 10.02 21.27
CA GLU A 104 15.72 10.13 22.66
C GLU A 104 17.12 10.77 22.76
N GLY A 105 17.70 11.12 21.63
CA GLY A 105 19.00 11.76 21.56
C GLY A 105 20.17 10.78 21.54
N GLU A 106 19.94 9.49 21.46
CA GLU A 106 21.00 8.49 21.40
C GLU A 106 21.53 8.32 19.98
N TRP A 107 22.86 8.18 19.86
CA TRP A 107 23.53 7.99 18.59
C TRP A 107 23.57 6.51 18.18
N HIS A 108 23.25 6.26 16.92
CA HIS A 108 23.29 4.94 16.31
C HIS A 108 24.12 4.96 15.05
N SER A 109 24.68 3.79 14.70
CA SER A 109 25.42 3.58 13.46
C SER A 109 24.69 2.53 12.64
N THR A 110 24.60 2.75 11.33
CA THR A 110 23.91 1.81 10.45
C THR A 110 24.55 1.78 9.06
N SER A 111 24.47 0.62 8.41
CA SER A 111 24.78 0.47 6.98
C SER A 111 23.54 0.36 6.10
N GLY A 112 22.37 0.50 6.71
CA GLY A 112 21.09 0.41 6.04
C GLY A 112 20.17 -0.59 6.70
N GLN A 113 18.99 -0.72 6.14
CA GLN A 113 17.93 -1.60 6.62
C GLN A 113 17.45 -2.49 5.48
N HIS A 114 17.29 -3.79 5.75
CA HIS A 114 16.68 -4.71 4.78
C HIS A 114 15.24 -4.33 4.50
N PRO A 115 14.75 -4.53 3.27
CA PRO A 115 13.33 -4.31 2.97
C PRO A 115 12.44 -5.18 3.86
N GLN A 116 11.35 -4.59 4.32
CA GLN A 116 10.29 -5.29 5.04
C GLN A 116 8.96 -4.91 4.37
N PRO A 117 8.68 -5.46 3.18
CA PRO A 117 7.51 -5.06 2.39
C PRO A 117 6.21 -5.34 3.14
N PHE A 118 5.30 -4.39 3.11
CA PHE A 118 3.99 -4.50 3.75
C PHE A 118 2.85 -4.05 2.83
N MET A 119 3.10 -3.05 1.97
CA MET A 119 2.08 -2.55 1.04
C MET A 119 1.96 -3.42 -0.21
N ARG A 120 3.07 -3.73 -0.87
CA ARG A 120 3.06 -4.55 -2.08
C ARG A 120 2.50 -5.95 -1.83
N PRO A 121 2.95 -6.69 -0.78
CA PRO A 121 2.38 -8.00 -0.52
C PRO A 121 0.90 -7.94 -0.14
N ALA A 122 0.47 -6.88 0.57
CA ALA A 122 -0.93 -6.72 0.92
C ALA A 122 -1.83 -6.65 -0.31
N LEU A 123 -1.35 -6.00 -1.37
CA LEU A 123 -2.05 -5.93 -2.64
C LEU A 123 -1.89 -7.22 -3.44
N ASP A 124 -0.65 -7.66 -3.65
CA ASP A 124 -0.32 -8.77 -4.56
C ASP A 124 -0.89 -10.11 -4.09
N GLU A 125 -0.84 -10.38 -2.80
CA GLU A 125 -1.35 -11.63 -2.23
C GLU A 125 -2.88 -11.69 -2.20
N ASN A 126 -3.55 -10.57 -2.36
CA ASN A 126 -5.01 -10.47 -2.26
C ASN A 126 -5.70 -10.12 -3.58
N ARG A 127 -5.00 -10.22 -4.71
CA ARG A 127 -5.54 -9.88 -6.03
C ARG A 127 -6.81 -10.66 -6.37
N GLU A 128 -6.83 -11.95 -6.11
CA GLU A 128 -8.01 -12.80 -6.38
C GLU A 128 -9.21 -12.37 -5.54
N GLN A 129 -8.98 -12.09 -4.26
CA GLN A 129 -10.02 -11.59 -3.36
C GLN A 129 -10.58 -10.25 -3.83
N ILE A 130 -9.71 -9.36 -4.24
CA ILE A 130 -10.11 -8.05 -4.78
C ILE A 130 -10.98 -8.22 -6.01
N LEU A 131 -10.57 -9.10 -6.94
CA LEU A 131 -11.34 -9.40 -8.14
C LEU A 131 -12.71 -9.95 -7.80
N LEU A 132 -12.80 -10.87 -6.85
CA LEU A 132 -14.08 -11.45 -6.42
C LEU A 132 -15.02 -10.39 -5.82
N ILE A 133 -14.47 -9.49 -5.00
CA ILE A 133 -15.23 -8.39 -4.41
C ILE A 133 -15.78 -7.47 -5.50
N LEU A 134 -14.94 -7.09 -6.46
CA LEU A 134 -15.36 -6.20 -7.55
C LEU A 134 -16.34 -6.88 -8.50
N LYS A 135 -16.15 -8.16 -8.80
CA LYS A 135 -17.10 -8.94 -9.61
C LYS A 135 -18.46 -9.06 -8.94
N GLY A 136 -18.51 -9.08 -7.62
CA GLY A 136 -19.76 -9.09 -6.87
C GLY A 136 -20.64 -7.88 -7.16
N ALA A 137 -20.05 -6.76 -7.52
CA ALA A 137 -20.80 -5.57 -7.92
C ALA A 137 -21.52 -5.72 -9.26
N LEU A 138 -21.14 -6.72 -10.06
CA LEU A 138 -21.69 -6.96 -11.40
C LEU A 138 -22.88 -7.92 -11.41
N THR A 139 -22.97 -8.76 -10.40
CA THR A 139 -23.93 -9.87 -10.37
C THR A 139 -25.21 -9.54 -9.60
N GLU A 140 -25.27 -8.37 -9.02
CA GLU A 140 -26.45 -7.89 -8.28
C GLU A 140 -27.30 -6.91 -9.12
#